data_c65c314a5346d801691b8c3448b3b79a
#
_entry.id   c65c314a5346d801691b8c3448b3b79a
#
_cell.length_a   1.000
_cell.length_b   1.000
_cell.length_c   1.000
_cell.angle_alpha   90.00
_cell.angle_beta   90.00
_cell.angle_gamma   90.00
#
_symmetry.space_group_name_H-M   'P 1'
#
loop_
_entity.id
_entity.type
_entity.pdbx_description
1 polymer ?
#
loop_
_entity_poly.entity_id
_entity_poly.type
_entity_poly.pdbx_seq_one_letter_code
_entity_poly.pdbx_strand_id
1 'polypeptide(L)'
;LNYATFYEARTKSPSFRPRFKWFNKYLSLLGCVICAGIILALDIKNGIIALAILFAIHYYLKQTAGPSRWADSTSAHAFQVIRKHLSSMEKTPGHHRNWRPHILVFTNHAERRTALFTFAQWIEGQSGLITAVRVIEGSGAAARRRQMEAEAELSHEITTHQFNIFPLVVRTDDTPSSLPMLLQSYGIGPLNANTILSNWYGESAKGFGSLQALKYGQNLNVAYRLGSNLILLHFVPTRWDSL
;
A
#
# COMPACT_ATOMS: atom_id res chain seq x y z
N LEU A 1 9.62 25.57 -17.97
CA LEU A 1 8.76 24.95 -18.99
C LEU A 1 9.38 23.67 -19.53
N ASN A 2 10.56 23.70 -20.14
CA ASN A 2 11.17 22.51 -20.79
C ASN A 2 11.40 21.33 -19.83
N TYR A 3 11.84 21.58 -18.59
CA TYR A 3 11.99 20.55 -17.58
C TYR A 3 10.64 19.95 -17.16
N ALA A 4 9.63 20.77 -16.95
CA ALA A 4 8.27 20.30 -16.63
C ALA A 4 7.73 19.39 -17.71
N THR A 5 7.88 19.79 -18.98
CA THR A 5 7.46 18.99 -20.14
C THR A 5 8.19 17.66 -20.22
N PHE A 6 9.50 17.64 -19.95
CA PHE A 6 10.26 16.39 -19.87
C PHE A 6 9.74 15.48 -18.75
N TYR A 7 9.52 16.05 -17.56
CA TYR A 7 9.06 15.30 -16.39
C TYR A 7 7.68 14.70 -16.63
N GLU A 8 6.71 15.47 -17.12
CA GLU A 8 5.36 14.98 -17.45
C GLU A 8 5.38 13.90 -18.54
N ALA A 9 6.20 14.08 -19.57
CA ALA A 9 6.36 13.07 -20.62
C ALA A 9 7.01 11.77 -20.11
N ARG A 10 7.91 11.89 -19.13
CA ARG A 10 8.54 10.73 -18.48
C ARG A 10 7.57 9.96 -17.60
N THR A 11 6.72 10.65 -16.86
CA THR A 11 5.74 10.08 -15.95
C THR A 11 4.54 9.46 -16.67
N LYS A 12 4.39 9.70 -17.98
CA LYS A 12 3.23 9.26 -18.79
C LYS A 12 1.91 9.64 -18.11
N SER A 13 1.85 10.87 -17.57
CA SER A 13 0.62 11.40 -16.96
C SER A 13 -0.55 11.30 -17.95
N PRO A 14 -1.73 10.84 -17.52
CA PRO A 14 -2.92 10.81 -18.39
C PRO A 14 -3.33 12.19 -18.93
N SER A 15 -2.98 13.24 -18.22
CA SER A 15 -3.21 14.64 -18.61
C SER A 15 -2.21 15.15 -19.64
N PHE A 16 -1.07 14.50 -19.80
CA PHE A 16 -0.05 14.91 -20.75
C PHE A 16 -0.43 14.41 -22.15
N ARG A 17 -0.86 15.34 -23.01
CA ARG A 17 -1.15 15.08 -24.42
C ARG A 17 -0.19 15.87 -25.30
N PRO A 18 0.88 15.24 -25.83
CA PRO A 18 1.76 15.93 -26.78
C PRO A 18 0.99 16.30 -28.04
N ARG A 19 1.00 17.58 -28.40
CA ARG A 19 0.27 18.10 -29.59
C ARG A 19 1.06 17.91 -30.88
N PHE A 20 2.33 17.50 -30.78
CA PHE A 20 3.22 17.40 -31.93
C PHE A 20 3.54 15.95 -32.26
N LYS A 21 3.41 15.58 -33.52
CA LYS A 21 3.76 14.26 -34.05
C LYS A 21 5.23 13.88 -33.80
N TRP A 22 6.11 14.87 -33.72
CA TRP A 22 7.56 14.72 -33.57
C TRP A 22 8.06 15.07 -32.16
N PHE A 23 7.17 15.00 -31.18
CA PHE A 23 7.54 15.27 -29.79
C PHE A 23 8.53 14.23 -29.27
N ASN A 24 9.70 14.71 -28.81
CA ASN A 24 10.69 13.88 -28.14
C ASN A 24 11.02 14.50 -26.75
N LYS A 25 10.77 13.74 -25.69
CA LYS A 25 11.01 14.16 -24.31
C LYS A 25 12.48 14.57 -24.06
N TYR A 26 13.43 13.91 -24.72
CA TYR A 26 14.86 14.21 -24.56
C TYR A 26 15.22 15.55 -25.20
N LEU A 27 14.51 15.98 -26.22
CA LEU A 27 14.71 17.31 -26.82
C LEU A 27 14.29 18.41 -25.84
N SER A 28 13.24 18.20 -25.05
CA SER A 28 12.83 19.13 -23.99
C SER A 28 13.88 19.20 -22.86
N LEU A 29 14.50 18.09 -22.51
CA LEU A 29 15.58 18.08 -21.54
C LEU A 29 16.82 18.81 -22.08
N LEU A 30 17.19 18.54 -23.31
CA LEU A 30 18.31 19.24 -23.98
C LEU A 30 18.09 20.75 -24.02
N GLY A 31 16.87 21.19 -24.35
CA GLY A 31 16.51 22.60 -24.30
C GLY A 31 16.65 23.21 -22.91
N CYS A 32 16.30 22.48 -21.87
CA CYS A 32 16.51 22.92 -20.49
C CYS A 32 18.00 23.09 -20.15
N VAL A 33 18.84 22.14 -20.53
CA VAL A 33 20.29 22.17 -20.29
C VAL A 33 20.95 23.32 -21.07
N ILE A 34 20.57 23.51 -22.34
CA ILE A 34 21.07 24.63 -23.17
C ILE A 34 20.68 25.97 -22.54
N CYS A 35 19.44 26.15 -22.11
CA CYS A 35 19.01 27.40 -21.45
C CYS A 35 19.81 27.68 -20.18
N ALA A 36 20.02 26.66 -19.34
CA ALA A 36 20.83 26.79 -18.13
C ALA A 36 22.31 27.14 -18.48
N GLY A 37 22.85 26.48 -19.50
CA GLY A 37 24.22 26.76 -20.00
C GLY A 37 24.38 28.19 -20.51
N ILE A 38 23.41 28.71 -21.27
CA ILE A 38 23.43 30.10 -21.78
C ILE A 38 23.39 31.08 -20.61
N ILE A 39 22.55 30.87 -19.60
CA ILE A 39 22.49 31.75 -18.42
C ILE A 39 23.83 31.82 -17.70
N LEU A 40 24.50 30.68 -17.54
CA LEU A 40 25.82 30.64 -16.90
C LEU A 40 26.95 31.20 -17.78
N ALA A 41 26.85 31.08 -19.11
CA ALA A 41 27.86 31.58 -20.04
C ALA A 41 27.85 33.11 -20.18
N LEU A 42 26.68 33.74 -20.02
CA LEU A 42 26.55 35.19 -20.08
C LEU A 42 27.16 35.88 -18.86
N ASP A 43 26.86 35.42 -17.67
CA ASP A 43 27.42 35.91 -16.41
C ASP A 43 27.28 34.83 -15.33
N ILE A 44 28.41 34.28 -14.92
CA ILE A 44 28.45 33.19 -13.94
C ILE A 44 27.87 33.63 -12.59
N LYS A 45 28.19 34.83 -12.11
CA LYS A 45 27.74 35.32 -10.79
C LYS A 45 26.22 35.50 -10.77
N ASN A 46 25.71 36.27 -11.73
CA ASN A 46 24.25 36.51 -11.83
C ASN A 46 23.48 35.24 -12.23
N GLY A 47 24.08 34.35 -13.02
CA GLY A 47 23.53 33.07 -13.39
C GLY A 47 23.32 32.14 -12.20
N ILE A 48 24.30 32.05 -11.30
CA ILE A 48 24.17 31.25 -10.06
C ILE A 48 23.07 31.83 -9.15
N ILE A 49 23.01 33.14 -9.00
CA ILE A 49 21.98 33.82 -8.21
C ILE A 49 20.58 33.54 -8.79
N ALA A 50 20.42 33.67 -10.10
CA ALA A 50 19.14 33.39 -10.77
C ALA A 50 18.68 31.92 -10.58
N LEU A 51 19.59 30.97 -10.71
CA LEU A 51 19.29 29.55 -10.47
C LEU A 51 18.94 29.29 -9.01
N ALA A 52 19.65 29.92 -8.05
CA ALA A 52 19.35 29.79 -6.63
C ALA A 52 17.95 30.32 -6.28
N ILE A 53 17.57 31.48 -6.85
CA ILE A 53 16.21 32.05 -6.69
C ILE A 53 15.14 31.09 -7.27
N LEU A 54 15.36 30.55 -8.46
CA LEU A 54 14.44 29.60 -9.08
C LEU A 54 14.28 28.35 -8.22
N PHE A 55 15.36 27.83 -7.66
CA PHE A 55 15.31 26.68 -6.74
C PHE A 55 14.57 27.02 -5.43
N ALA A 56 14.82 28.19 -4.87
CA ALA A 56 14.16 28.66 -3.65
C ALA A 56 12.63 28.80 -3.88
N ILE A 57 12.23 29.40 -5.01
CA ILE A 57 10.80 29.51 -5.39
C ILE A 57 10.19 28.13 -5.59
N HIS A 58 10.87 27.23 -6.31
CA HIS A 58 10.40 25.86 -6.51
C HIS A 58 10.20 25.11 -5.19
N TYR A 59 11.18 25.22 -4.30
CA TYR A 59 11.13 24.60 -2.97
C TYR A 59 9.98 25.16 -2.11
N TYR A 60 9.83 26.48 -2.10
CA TYR A 60 8.74 27.18 -1.40
C TYR A 60 7.37 26.74 -1.93
N LEU A 61 7.19 26.74 -3.24
CA LEU A 61 5.93 26.29 -3.85
C LEU A 61 5.63 24.83 -3.53
N LYS A 62 6.64 23.96 -3.53
CA LYS A 62 6.48 22.54 -3.19
C LYS A 62 6.00 22.34 -1.75
N GLN A 63 6.42 23.18 -0.81
CA GLN A 63 5.99 23.09 0.59
C GLN A 63 4.64 23.75 0.84
N THR A 64 4.32 24.82 0.12
CA THR A 64 3.13 25.64 0.37
C THR A 64 1.96 25.26 -0.53
N ALA A 65 2.21 24.59 -1.65
CA ALA A 65 1.16 24.10 -2.54
C ALA A 65 0.34 23.03 -1.82
N GLY A 66 -0.92 23.35 -1.54
CA GLY A 66 -1.90 22.38 -1.03
C GLY A 66 -2.16 21.25 -2.03
N PRO A 67 -3.04 20.29 -1.69
CA PRO A 67 -3.34 19.16 -2.57
C PRO A 67 -3.77 19.67 -3.96
N SER A 68 -3.03 19.29 -5.00
CA SER A 68 -3.26 19.80 -6.34
C SER A 68 -4.63 19.35 -6.86
N ARG A 69 -5.42 20.28 -7.37
CA ARG A 69 -6.70 20.01 -8.04
C ARG A 69 -6.52 19.31 -9.40
N TRP A 70 -5.31 19.24 -9.90
CA TRP A 70 -4.95 18.65 -11.20
C TRP A 70 -4.34 17.29 -10.98
N ALA A 71 -4.40 16.42 -11.99
CA ALA A 71 -3.80 15.09 -11.96
C ALA A 71 -2.34 15.19 -11.50
N ASP A 72 -2.05 14.64 -10.31
CA ASP A 72 -0.71 14.71 -9.71
C ASP A 72 0.25 13.85 -10.53
N SER A 73 1.24 14.51 -11.13
CA SER A 73 2.29 13.82 -11.88
C SER A 73 3.12 12.88 -11.01
N THR A 74 3.20 13.15 -9.70
CA THR A 74 3.90 12.30 -8.72
C THR A 74 3.17 10.98 -8.53
N SER A 75 1.85 11.03 -8.35
CA SER A 75 1.00 9.83 -8.26
C SER A 75 1.02 9.03 -9.55
N ALA A 76 0.94 9.69 -10.70
CA ALA A 76 1.06 9.05 -12.01
C ALA A 76 2.43 8.37 -12.19
N HIS A 77 3.52 9.01 -11.74
CA HIS A 77 4.85 8.43 -11.77
C HIS A 77 4.95 7.20 -10.86
N ALA A 78 4.50 7.30 -9.61
CA ALA A 78 4.49 6.18 -8.66
C ALA A 78 3.74 4.98 -9.25
N PHE A 79 2.57 5.20 -9.83
CA PHE A 79 1.79 4.15 -10.49
C PHE A 79 2.56 3.49 -11.65
N GLN A 80 3.21 4.29 -12.53
CA GLN A 80 3.99 3.74 -13.64
C GLN A 80 5.23 2.95 -13.16
N VAL A 81 5.86 3.37 -12.08
CA VAL A 81 6.98 2.65 -11.46
C VAL A 81 6.50 1.31 -10.93
N ILE A 82 5.41 1.30 -10.14
CA ILE A 82 4.80 0.08 -9.61
C ILE A 82 4.42 -0.87 -10.76
N ARG A 83 3.69 -0.38 -11.77
CA ARG A 83 3.29 -1.19 -12.92
C ARG A 83 4.47 -1.81 -13.65
N LYS A 84 5.54 -1.04 -13.87
CA LYS A 84 6.75 -1.52 -14.55
C LYS A 84 7.43 -2.63 -13.74
N HIS A 85 7.56 -2.44 -12.42
CA HIS A 85 8.19 -3.43 -11.54
C HIS A 85 7.36 -4.69 -11.42
N LEU A 86 6.04 -4.59 -11.25
CA LEU A 86 5.14 -5.76 -11.25
C LEU A 86 5.26 -6.58 -12.54
N SER A 87 5.22 -5.92 -13.70
CA SER A 87 5.38 -6.61 -14.99
C SER A 87 6.78 -7.21 -15.18
N SER A 88 7.81 -6.65 -14.57
CA SER A 88 9.16 -7.21 -14.58
C SER A 88 9.28 -8.42 -13.67
N MET A 89 8.67 -8.38 -12.49
CA MET A 89 8.66 -9.49 -11.53
C MET A 89 7.95 -10.73 -12.10
N GLU A 90 6.86 -10.55 -12.85
CA GLU A 90 6.11 -11.64 -13.47
C GLU A 90 6.96 -12.40 -14.49
N LYS A 91 7.88 -11.70 -15.19
CA LYS A 91 8.76 -12.29 -16.21
C LYS A 91 9.99 -12.96 -15.62
N THR A 92 10.28 -12.72 -14.36
CA THR A 92 11.49 -13.25 -13.71
C THR A 92 11.09 -14.44 -12.84
N PRO A 93 11.67 -15.63 -13.05
CA PRO A 93 11.39 -16.78 -12.19
C PRO A 93 11.70 -16.45 -10.73
N GLY A 94 10.75 -16.73 -9.84
CA GLY A 94 10.93 -16.54 -8.41
C GLY A 94 12.04 -17.48 -7.89
N HIS A 95 13.01 -16.92 -7.17
CA HIS A 95 14.01 -17.71 -6.46
C HIS A 95 13.61 -17.83 -4.99
N HIS A 96 13.74 -19.00 -4.37
CA HIS A 96 13.33 -19.23 -2.96
C HIS A 96 13.96 -18.25 -1.97
N ARG A 97 15.16 -17.76 -2.23
CA ARG A 97 15.82 -16.73 -1.39
C ARG A 97 15.19 -15.34 -1.48
N ASN A 98 14.36 -15.12 -2.48
CA ASN A 98 13.62 -13.85 -2.67
C ASN A 98 12.23 -13.89 -2.05
N TRP A 99 11.92 -14.94 -1.28
CA TRP A 99 10.66 -15.01 -0.54
C TRP A 99 10.51 -13.81 0.40
N ARG A 100 9.34 -13.19 0.37
CA ARG A 100 8.98 -12.05 1.22
C ARG A 100 7.66 -12.34 1.91
N PRO A 101 7.51 -12.00 3.19
CA PRO A 101 6.23 -12.16 3.86
C PRO A 101 5.22 -11.17 3.30
N HIS A 102 4.10 -11.69 2.79
CA HIS A 102 2.92 -10.91 2.45
C HIS A 102 1.80 -11.36 3.37
N ILE A 103 1.59 -10.59 4.43
CA ILE A 103 0.82 -10.99 5.60
C ILE A 103 -0.59 -10.42 5.52
N LEU A 104 -1.61 -11.27 5.58
CA LEU A 104 -2.98 -10.88 5.85
C LEU A 104 -3.26 -11.00 7.36
N VAL A 105 -3.53 -9.87 7.99
CA VAL A 105 -3.82 -9.80 9.43
C VAL A 105 -5.33 -9.70 9.62
N PHE A 106 -5.97 -10.72 10.17
CA PHE A 106 -7.40 -10.69 10.44
C PHE A 106 -7.71 -10.02 11.76
N THR A 107 -8.41 -8.87 11.70
CA THR A 107 -8.61 -7.94 12.81
C THR A 107 -10.08 -7.75 13.18
N ASN A 108 -10.70 -8.75 13.80
CA ASN A 108 -12.11 -8.62 14.20
C ASN A 108 -12.29 -7.94 15.57
N HIS A 109 -11.26 -7.93 16.42
CA HIS A 109 -11.31 -7.36 17.76
C HIS A 109 -10.42 -6.12 17.88
N ALA A 110 -10.99 -4.97 18.13
CA ALA A 110 -10.26 -3.70 18.24
C ALA A 110 -9.18 -3.73 19.33
N GLU A 111 -9.49 -4.29 20.51
CA GLU A 111 -8.58 -4.35 21.67
C GLU A 111 -7.26 -5.10 21.41
N ARG A 112 -7.26 -6.04 20.45
CA ARG A 112 -6.10 -6.86 20.13
C ARG A 112 -5.39 -6.43 18.84
N ARG A 113 -5.90 -5.42 18.18
CA ARG A 113 -5.48 -5.00 16.84
C ARG A 113 -4.07 -4.43 16.84
N THR A 114 -3.79 -3.54 17.79
CA THR A 114 -2.45 -2.92 17.93
C THR A 114 -1.36 -3.97 18.15
N ALA A 115 -1.59 -4.96 19.00
CA ALA A 115 -0.63 -6.04 19.24
C ALA A 115 -0.40 -6.90 18.00
N LEU A 116 -1.48 -7.22 17.24
CA LEU A 116 -1.36 -7.94 15.97
C LEU A 116 -0.56 -7.15 14.94
N PHE A 117 -0.77 -5.84 14.86
CA PHE A 117 -0.06 -4.98 13.92
C PHE A 117 1.42 -4.86 14.26
N THR A 118 1.75 -4.65 15.55
CA THR A 118 3.12 -4.61 16.02
C THR A 118 3.84 -5.93 15.72
N PHE A 119 3.20 -7.06 16.02
CA PHE A 119 3.77 -8.37 15.74
C PHE A 119 3.93 -8.65 14.25
N ALA A 120 2.96 -8.22 13.42
CA ALA A 120 3.05 -8.32 11.98
C ALA A 120 4.24 -7.54 11.41
N GLN A 121 4.50 -6.33 11.92
CA GLN A 121 5.65 -5.52 11.52
C GLN A 121 6.99 -6.17 11.90
N TRP A 122 7.07 -6.81 13.07
CA TRP A 122 8.28 -7.53 13.44
C TRP A 122 8.60 -8.68 12.49
N ILE A 123 7.58 -9.44 12.07
CA ILE A 123 7.76 -10.55 11.13
C ILE A 123 8.08 -10.04 9.72
N GLU A 124 7.41 -8.96 9.31
CA GLU A 124 7.60 -8.36 7.98
C GLU A 124 9.02 -7.80 7.81
N GLY A 125 9.60 -7.20 8.88
CA GLY A 125 11.00 -6.78 8.93
C GLY A 125 11.40 -5.81 7.81
N GLN A 126 10.52 -4.89 7.40
CA GLN A 126 10.70 -3.91 6.33
C GLN A 126 11.01 -4.54 4.95
N SER A 127 10.62 -5.79 4.75
CA SER A 127 10.93 -6.52 3.53
C SER A 127 9.71 -7.08 2.79
N GLY A 128 8.54 -7.05 3.41
CA GLY A 128 7.30 -7.61 2.90
C GLY A 128 6.16 -6.60 2.76
N LEU A 129 4.94 -7.12 2.84
CA LEU A 129 3.71 -6.31 2.82
C LEU A 129 2.77 -6.81 3.90
N ILE A 130 2.06 -5.88 4.54
CA ILE A 130 1.06 -6.22 5.55
C ILE A 130 -0.28 -5.62 5.12
N THR A 131 -1.33 -6.42 5.18
CA THR A 131 -2.70 -5.97 4.95
C THR A 131 -3.59 -6.34 6.11
N ALA A 132 -4.19 -5.34 6.74
CA ALA A 132 -5.17 -5.51 7.81
C ALA A 132 -6.55 -5.79 7.21
N VAL A 133 -7.04 -7.01 7.41
CA VAL A 133 -8.31 -7.47 6.87
C VAL A 133 -9.37 -7.43 7.97
N ARG A 134 -10.47 -6.72 7.71
CA ARG A 134 -11.69 -6.75 8.51
C ARG A 134 -12.85 -7.26 7.67
N VAL A 135 -13.53 -8.27 8.15
CA VAL A 135 -14.69 -8.85 7.47
C VAL A 135 -15.97 -8.38 8.13
N ILE A 136 -16.88 -7.86 7.32
CA ILE A 136 -18.21 -7.38 7.76
C ILE A 136 -19.27 -8.23 7.09
N GLU A 137 -20.07 -8.94 7.90
CA GLU A 137 -21.19 -9.71 7.41
C GLU A 137 -22.42 -8.83 7.17
N GLY A 138 -23.09 -9.08 6.05
CA GLY A 138 -24.35 -8.50 5.64
C GLY A 138 -24.34 -7.86 4.27
N SER A 139 -25.55 -7.61 3.76
CA SER A 139 -25.82 -7.03 2.45
C SER A 139 -26.59 -5.70 2.54
N GLY A 140 -26.72 -5.03 1.40
CA GLY A 140 -27.47 -3.80 1.25
C GLY A 140 -26.81 -2.54 1.76
N ALA A 141 -27.56 -1.44 1.86
CA ALA A 141 -27.06 -0.10 2.16
C ALA A 141 -26.51 0.04 3.59
N ALA A 142 -27.10 -0.64 4.57
CA ALA A 142 -26.67 -0.61 5.96
C ALA A 142 -25.27 -1.28 6.12
N ALA A 143 -25.05 -2.41 5.45
CA ALA A 143 -23.75 -3.08 5.48
C ALA A 143 -22.67 -2.25 4.76
N ARG A 144 -23.03 -1.56 3.66
CA ARG A 144 -22.10 -0.61 2.99
C ARG A 144 -21.69 0.54 3.89
N ARG A 145 -22.62 1.11 4.66
CA ARG A 145 -22.29 2.17 5.62
C ARG A 145 -21.32 1.67 6.68
N ARG A 146 -21.59 0.50 7.28
CA ARG A 146 -20.69 -0.13 8.26
C ARG A 146 -19.30 -0.42 7.67
N GLN A 147 -19.22 -0.79 6.39
CA GLN A 147 -17.95 -0.98 5.70
C GLN A 147 -17.16 0.32 5.61
N MET A 148 -17.80 1.43 5.21
CA MET A 148 -17.13 2.74 5.11
C MET A 148 -16.67 3.24 6.48
N GLU A 149 -17.49 3.08 7.51
CA GLU A 149 -17.15 3.43 8.90
C GLU A 149 -15.96 2.61 9.40
N ALA A 150 -15.96 1.30 9.16
CA ALA A 150 -14.89 0.40 9.54
C ALA A 150 -13.56 0.68 8.79
N GLU A 151 -13.65 1.08 7.52
CA GLU A 151 -12.48 1.47 6.72
C GLU A 151 -11.88 2.78 7.23
N ALA A 152 -12.72 3.76 7.56
CA ALA A 152 -12.28 5.02 8.16
C ALA A 152 -11.62 4.80 9.54
N GLU A 153 -12.24 3.99 10.41
CA GLU A 153 -11.71 3.62 11.72
C GLU A 153 -10.34 2.95 11.59
N LEU A 154 -10.24 1.92 10.74
CA LEU A 154 -9.00 1.17 10.52
C LEU A 154 -7.88 2.04 9.95
N SER A 155 -8.20 2.88 8.98
CA SER A 155 -7.25 3.82 8.38
C SER A 155 -6.77 4.87 9.39
N HIS A 156 -7.66 5.37 10.24
CA HIS A 156 -7.32 6.31 11.29
C HIS A 156 -6.36 5.69 12.32
N GLU A 157 -6.65 4.48 12.77
CA GLU A 157 -5.80 3.75 13.72
C GLU A 157 -4.41 3.48 13.14
N ILE A 158 -4.32 2.98 11.90
CA ILE A 158 -3.07 2.74 11.18
C ILE A 158 -2.24 4.03 11.08
N THR A 159 -2.88 5.15 10.75
CA THR A 159 -2.20 6.44 10.60
C THR A 159 -1.73 7.00 11.94
N THR A 160 -2.56 6.91 12.98
CA THR A 160 -2.26 7.42 14.34
C THR A 160 -1.04 6.73 14.94
N HIS A 161 -0.93 5.43 14.75
CA HIS A 161 0.20 4.65 15.25
C HIS A 161 1.36 4.52 14.22
N GLN A 162 1.27 5.19 13.08
CA GLN A 162 2.27 5.17 12.01
C GLN A 162 2.64 3.77 11.53
N PHE A 163 1.68 2.84 11.52
CA PHE A 163 1.88 1.50 11.00
C PHE A 163 2.00 1.52 9.47
N ASN A 164 2.95 0.76 8.91
CA ASN A 164 3.07 0.56 7.47
C ASN A 164 2.20 -0.62 7.02
N ILE A 165 0.88 -0.44 7.09
CA ILE A 165 -0.13 -1.49 6.88
C ILE A 165 -1.20 -0.95 5.93
N PHE A 166 -1.64 -1.79 5.00
CA PHE A 166 -2.73 -1.46 4.08
C PHE A 166 -4.08 -1.89 4.66
N PRO A 167 -5.06 -1.01 4.82
CA PRO A 167 -6.39 -1.39 5.28
C PRO A 167 -7.19 -2.08 4.17
N LEU A 168 -7.91 -3.13 4.51
CA LEU A 168 -8.84 -3.84 3.64
C LEU A 168 -10.09 -4.23 4.41
N VAL A 169 -11.23 -3.65 4.07
CA VAL A 169 -12.52 -4.03 4.65
C VAL A 169 -13.36 -4.75 3.60
N VAL A 170 -13.61 -6.02 3.84
CA VAL A 170 -14.37 -6.89 2.94
C VAL A 170 -15.78 -7.08 3.48
N ARG A 171 -16.76 -6.92 2.62
CA ARG A 171 -18.16 -7.23 2.93
C ARG A 171 -18.54 -8.56 2.31
N THR A 172 -19.24 -9.39 3.08
CA THR A 172 -19.73 -10.69 2.64
C THR A 172 -21.06 -11.02 3.28
N ASP A 173 -21.85 -11.83 2.62
CA ASP A 173 -23.09 -12.38 3.19
C ASP A 173 -22.78 -13.58 4.10
N ASP A 174 -21.69 -14.31 3.83
CA ASP A 174 -21.24 -15.46 4.61
C ASP A 174 -19.72 -15.55 4.64
N THR A 175 -19.12 -15.39 5.83
CA THR A 175 -17.66 -15.38 6.02
C THR A 175 -17.00 -16.71 5.63
N PRO A 176 -17.53 -17.91 6.02
CA PRO A 176 -16.90 -19.17 5.68
C PRO A 176 -16.75 -19.40 4.17
N SER A 177 -17.74 -19.02 3.38
CA SER A 177 -17.71 -19.20 1.92
C SER A 177 -16.79 -18.19 1.24
N SER A 178 -16.68 -17.00 1.79
CA SER A 178 -15.94 -15.89 1.18
C SER A 178 -14.44 -15.91 1.49
N LEU A 179 -14.05 -16.51 2.62
CA LEU A 179 -12.65 -16.54 3.03
C LEU A 179 -11.75 -17.27 2.02
N PRO A 180 -12.09 -18.46 1.50
CA PRO A 180 -11.30 -19.13 0.47
C PRO A 180 -11.14 -18.28 -0.79
N MET A 181 -12.21 -17.60 -1.20
CA MET A 181 -12.19 -16.72 -2.36
C MET A 181 -11.28 -15.50 -2.12
N LEU A 182 -11.37 -14.89 -0.94
CA LEU A 182 -10.48 -13.78 -0.56
C LEU A 182 -9.01 -14.21 -0.60
N LEU A 183 -8.67 -15.34 0.00
CA LEU A 183 -7.30 -15.83 0.07
C LEU A 183 -6.71 -16.16 -1.29
N GLN A 184 -7.50 -16.68 -2.21
CA GLN A 184 -7.07 -17.02 -3.57
C GLN A 184 -6.98 -15.80 -4.48
N SER A 185 -7.86 -14.82 -4.30
CA SER A 185 -7.95 -13.65 -5.18
C SER A 185 -7.15 -12.44 -4.70
N TYR A 186 -6.69 -12.46 -3.44
CA TYR A 186 -5.95 -11.33 -2.89
C TYR A 186 -4.54 -11.26 -3.43
N GLY A 187 -4.28 -10.23 -4.20
CA GLY A 187 -2.97 -9.98 -4.78
C GLY A 187 -3.05 -9.22 -6.11
N ILE A 188 -1.91 -8.84 -6.63
CA ILE A 188 -1.78 -8.20 -7.95
C ILE A 188 -0.58 -8.83 -8.67
N GLY A 189 -0.84 -9.61 -9.72
CA GLY A 189 0.20 -10.30 -10.47
C GLY A 189 1.00 -11.27 -9.57
N PRO A 190 2.33 -11.14 -9.48
CA PRO A 190 3.15 -12.04 -8.67
C PRO A 190 3.08 -11.77 -7.15
N LEU A 191 2.44 -10.69 -6.72
CA LEU A 191 2.30 -10.32 -5.30
C LEU A 191 1.02 -10.93 -4.72
N ASN A 192 1.08 -12.18 -4.29
CA ASN A 192 0.00 -12.88 -3.61
C ASN A 192 0.29 -12.98 -2.11
N ALA A 193 -0.79 -12.99 -1.30
CA ALA A 193 -0.64 -13.26 0.12
C ALA A 193 -0.13 -14.69 0.35
N ASN A 194 0.85 -14.84 1.23
CA ASN A 194 1.47 -16.12 1.55
C ASN A 194 1.44 -16.46 3.04
N THR A 195 1.03 -15.51 3.86
CA THR A 195 1.03 -15.66 5.32
C THR A 195 -0.25 -15.07 5.90
N ILE A 196 -0.87 -15.79 6.81
CA ILE A 196 -2.08 -15.36 7.52
C ILE A 196 -1.75 -15.24 8.99
N LEU A 197 -2.05 -14.07 9.56
CA LEU A 197 -1.92 -13.81 10.99
C LEU A 197 -3.31 -13.58 11.59
N SER A 198 -3.63 -14.31 12.63
CA SER A 198 -4.89 -14.18 13.35
C SER A 198 -4.68 -14.35 14.85
N ASN A 199 -5.63 -13.88 15.64
CA ASN A 199 -5.65 -14.15 17.07
C ASN A 199 -5.98 -15.61 17.36
N TRP A 200 -5.34 -16.16 18.38
CA TRP A 200 -5.74 -17.42 18.97
C TRP A 200 -7.04 -17.27 19.80
N TYR A 201 -7.99 -18.11 19.54
CA TYR A 201 -9.33 -18.05 20.16
C TYR A 201 -9.51 -18.96 21.40
N GLY A 202 -8.41 -19.47 21.97
CA GLY A 202 -8.38 -20.62 22.87
C GLY A 202 -9.22 -20.58 24.17
N GLU A 203 -9.51 -19.41 24.73
CA GLU A 203 -10.24 -19.35 26.02
C GLU A 203 -11.62 -18.68 25.96
N SER A 204 -11.90 -17.86 24.97
CA SER A 204 -13.21 -17.21 24.81
C SER A 204 -14.29 -18.13 24.25
N ALA A 205 -13.90 -19.25 23.67
CA ALA A 205 -14.80 -20.34 23.27
C ALA A 205 -15.04 -21.27 24.47
N LYS A 206 -15.61 -20.76 25.56
CA LYS A 206 -16.12 -21.59 26.65
C LYS A 206 -17.26 -22.46 26.13
N GLY A 207 -16.89 -23.63 25.64
CA GLY A 207 -17.77 -24.64 25.11
C GLY A 207 -17.07 -25.36 23.96
N PHE A 208 -16.47 -26.53 24.25
CA PHE A 208 -16.10 -27.50 23.23
C PHE A 208 -17.36 -27.78 22.40
N GLY A 209 -17.39 -27.28 21.15
CA GLY A 209 -18.52 -27.44 20.26
C GLY A 209 -19.32 -26.17 19.91
N SER A 210 -18.84 -24.96 20.27
CA SER A 210 -19.50 -23.75 19.77
C SER A 210 -19.35 -23.66 18.26
N LEU A 211 -20.43 -23.30 17.56
CA LEU A 211 -20.44 -23.08 16.09
C LEU A 211 -19.34 -22.11 15.64
N GLN A 212 -18.95 -21.16 16.49
CA GLN A 212 -17.89 -20.21 16.24
C GLN A 212 -16.49 -20.86 16.25
N ALA A 213 -16.21 -21.77 17.19
CA ALA A 213 -14.96 -22.50 17.23
C ALA A 213 -14.80 -23.45 16.03
N LEU A 214 -15.87 -24.11 15.64
CA LEU A 214 -15.90 -24.94 14.42
C LEU A 214 -15.64 -24.12 13.16
N LYS A 215 -16.29 -22.98 13.00
CA LYS A 215 -16.08 -22.07 11.87
C LYS A 215 -14.64 -21.55 11.83
N TYR A 216 -14.07 -21.20 12.98
CA TYR A 216 -12.68 -20.76 13.08
C TYR A 216 -11.70 -21.86 12.63
N GLY A 217 -11.86 -23.09 13.14
CA GLY A 217 -11.03 -24.22 12.75
C GLY A 217 -11.16 -24.57 11.27
N GLN A 218 -12.37 -24.49 10.70
CA GLN A 218 -12.58 -24.67 9.27
C GLN A 218 -11.85 -23.62 8.45
N ASN A 219 -11.90 -22.35 8.84
CA ASN A 219 -11.21 -21.27 8.16
C ASN A 219 -9.68 -21.45 8.17
N LEU A 220 -9.10 -21.87 9.29
CA LEU A 220 -7.68 -22.19 9.39
C LEU A 220 -7.29 -23.37 8.49
N ASN A 221 -8.10 -24.42 8.47
CA ASN A 221 -7.87 -25.58 7.59
C ASN A 221 -7.90 -25.19 6.11
N VAL A 222 -8.84 -24.33 5.71
CA VAL A 222 -8.91 -23.81 4.33
C VAL A 222 -7.66 -23.04 4.00
N ALA A 223 -7.21 -22.13 4.85
CA ALA A 223 -6.01 -21.34 4.66
C ALA A 223 -4.75 -22.23 4.51
N TYR A 224 -4.63 -23.26 5.36
CA TYR A 224 -3.53 -24.22 5.27
C TYR A 224 -3.55 -25.02 3.97
N ARG A 225 -4.73 -25.52 3.55
CA ARG A 225 -4.89 -26.26 2.29
C ARG A 225 -4.57 -25.42 1.06
N LEU A 226 -4.73 -24.11 1.13
CA LEU A 226 -4.37 -23.17 0.08
C LEU A 226 -2.86 -22.85 0.06
N GLY A 227 -2.07 -23.46 0.96
CA GLY A 227 -0.61 -23.30 1.00
C GLY A 227 -0.14 -22.03 1.71
N SER A 228 -1.01 -21.36 2.47
CA SER A 228 -0.61 -20.19 3.25
C SER A 228 0.07 -20.60 4.56
N ASN A 229 1.10 -19.84 4.96
CA ASN A 229 1.66 -19.95 6.31
C ASN A 229 0.65 -19.42 7.33
N LEU A 230 0.44 -20.14 8.41
CA LEU A 230 -0.48 -19.75 9.47
C LEU A 230 0.28 -19.32 10.71
N ILE A 231 -0.02 -18.14 11.21
CA ILE A 231 0.50 -17.60 12.45
C ILE A 231 -0.67 -17.27 13.37
N LEU A 232 -0.70 -17.87 14.54
CA LEU A 232 -1.74 -17.66 15.54
C LEU A 232 -1.13 -16.99 16.76
N LEU A 233 -1.52 -15.75 17.03
CA LEU A 233 -1.01 -14.97 18.15
C LEU A 233 -1.93 -15.14 19.36
N HIS A 234 -1.38 -15.70 20.45
CA HIS A 234 -2.03 -15.69 21.74
C HIS A 234 -1.63 -14.45 22.52
N PHE A 235 -2.54 -13.49 22.58
CA PHE A 235 -2.32 -12.21 23.24
C PHE A 235 -2.71 -12.29 24.73
N VAL A 236 -1.74 -11.99 25.60
CA VAL A 236 -1.96 -11.81 27.04
C VAL A 236 -1.61 -10.37 27.38
N PRO A 237 -2.58 -9.52 27.75
CA PRO A 237 -2.40 -8.06 27.91
C PRO A 237 -1.23 -7.67 28.80
N THR A 238 -1.05 -8.37 29.89
CA THR A 238 -0.03 -8.08 30.93
C THR A 238 1.43 -8.28 30.48
N ARG A 239 1.69 -8.84 29.31
CA ARG A 239 3.05 -9.11 28.82
C ARG A 239 3.51 -8.17 27.70
N TRP A 240 2.63 -7.40 27.11
CA TRP A 240 2.94 -6.56 25.95
C TRP A 240 3.21 -5.10 26.31
N ASP A 241 2.78 -4.65 27.50
CA ASP A 241 2.99 -3.29 27.98
C ASP A 241 4.45 -3.04 28.46
N SER A 242 5.28 -4.08 28.47
CA SER A 242 6.68 -4.02 28.90
C SER A 242 7.71 -4.20 27.76
N LEU A 243 7.25 -4.28 26.51
CA LEU A 243 8.08 -4.37 25.31
C LEU A 243 8.01 -3.09 24.48
#